data_21ae882c70ae245c7c3ab7004c334fd8
#
_entry.id   21ae882c70ae245c7c3ab7004c334fd8
#
_cell.length_a   1.000
_cell.length_b   1.000
_cell.length_c   1.000
_cell.angle_alpha   90.00
_cell.angle_beta   90.00
_cell.angle_gamma   90.00
#
_symmetry.space_group_name_H-M   'P 1'
#
loop_
_entity.id
_entity.type
_entity.pdbx_description
1 polymer ?
#
loop_
_entity_poly.entity_id
_entity_poly.type
_entity_poly.pdbx_seq_one_letter_code
_entity_poly.pdbx_strand_id
1 'polypeptide(L)'
;MGTKKNILLGTISIIHSNWLPYAVGCLISHCKSIDQVNQRYHFHEPIYKHKPVTEYHTVLANTDILGLTCYVWNQSYNDELAAYYKSINPAGIVVYGGPQVPENQLAKISYDDKRSWLDTSIAGLGEIAFSEWLLDLPFSNSTLTTMPTPYTDGVFDSILATGEKFKVSFETNRGCPYSCAFCDWGGQSRSKLTKFNVDDVYSTIAKIYDYKNIVELEILDANFGILKQDIDIVQAMIDNQNLKDNYLRISYSGIAKNGSKNLPVILEKIFDNIPIDQRNLKISFQTHTPEVLANINRSNIDNSRLAPLILEYKNKNIPTTSEMIIALPGETAHSWLRTLDYNFHTLGIDYVRTYFLHLVANIDMATPEYQQQHGIQTKTIAIGHQQFEIIHRCNSYNQDELVRMFDYHWFYHTLVNTNLIKNNINNIYKDTLRFFAQLDDMPVLKSLVERNRSLVRNIFSDEPVTTLTNKHHQRFFSASMRTDDIVVILENQIAVAEELSAFVQQPLEVEWLSDNPLSADATIT
;
A
#
# COMPACT_ATOMS: atom_id res chain seq x y z
N MET A 1 -1.48 -29.76 35.99
CA MET A 1 -1.27 -28.71 34.99
C MET A 1 -2.62 -28.13 34.69
N GLY A 2 -2.84 -26.82 34.80
CA GLY A 2 -4.11 -26.18 34.42
C GLY A 2 -4.34 -26.33 32.89
N THR A 3 -5.59 -26.27 32.46
CA THR A 3 -5.93 -26.24 31.02
C THR A 3 -5.33 -24.97 30.40
N LYS A 4 -4.62 -25.13 29.27
CA LYS A 4 -4.08 -23.98 28.52
C LYS A 4 -5.24 -23.12 27.98
N LYS A 5 -5.06 -21.81 27.98
CA LYS A 5 -5.99 -20.89 27.30
C LYS A 5 -5.75 -20.91 25.80
N ASN A 6 -6.83 -20.86 25.04
CA ASN A 6 -6.80 -20.87 23.59
C ASN A 6 -6.73 -19.44 23.04
N ILE A 7 -5.77 -19.18 22.15
CA ILE A 7 -5.57 -17.92 21.47
C ILE A 7 -5.86 -18.09 19.98
N LEU A 8 -6.72 -17.24 19.43
CA LEU A 8 -6.95 -17.11 18.01
C LEU A 8 -6.43 -15.74 17.54
N LEU A 9 -5.51 -15.74 16.58
CA LEU A 9 -5.01 -14.51 15.98
C LEU A 9 -5.51 -14.36 14.54
N GLY A 10 -5.75 -13.13 14.11
CA GLY A 10 -6.23 -12.84 12.77
C GLY A 10 -5.62 -11.59 12.13
N THR A 11 -5.27 -11.74 10.84
CA THR A 11 -5.01 -10.64 9.91
C THR A 11 -5.91 -10.87 8.70
N ILE A 12 -7.06 -10.21 8.66
CA ILE A 12 -8.06 -10.45 7.62
C ILE A 12 -7.92 -9.37 6.57
N SER A 13 -7.64 -9.79 5.33
CA SER A 13 -7.63 -8.91 4.18
C SER A 13 -8.97 -8.97 3.45
N ILE A 14 -9.64 -7.84 3.32
CA ILE A 14 -10.89 -7.74 2.56
C ILE A 14 -10.65 -7.59 1.05
N ILE A 15 -9.40 -7.32 0.64
CA ILE A 15 -9.03 -7.07 -0.75
C ILE A 15 -8.37 -8.30 -1.38
N HIS A 16 -7.59 -9.06 -0.59
CA HIS A 16 -6.77 -10.16 -1.08
C HIS A 16 -6.96 -11.43 -0.23
N SER A 17 -7.68 -12.40 -0.75
CA SER A 17 -8.00 -13.64 -0.02
C SER A 17 -6.89 -14.68 0.02
N ASN A 18 -5.85 -14.54 -0.79
CA ASN A 18 -4.78 -15.53 -0.98
C ASN A 18 -3.41 -15.13 -0.40
N TRP A 19 -3.34 -14.06 0.39
CA TRP A 19 -2.14 -13.71 1.14
C TRP A 19 -2.09 -14.47 2.46
N LEU A 20 -0.92 -15.06 2.78
CA LEU A 20 -0.72 -15.60 4.12
C LEU A 20 -0.65 -14.48 5.16
N PRO A 21 -1.19 -14.69 6.37
CA PRO A 21 -1.26 -13.66 7.41
C PRO A 21 0.09 -13.49 8.11
N TYR A 22 1.09 -12.94 7.43
CA TYR A 22 2.48 -12.87 7.89
C TYR A 22 2.63 -12.20 9.27
N ALA A 23 1.95 -11.06 9.51
CA ALA A 23 2.06 -10.34 10.78
C ALA A 23 1.67 -11.21 11.98
N VAL A 24 0.53 -11.90 11.94
CA VAL A 24 0.15 -12.81 13.05
C VAL A 24 1.01 -14.07 13.05
N GLY A 25 1.51 -14.51 11.90
CA GLY A 25 2.49 -15.58 11.83
C GLY A 25 3.74 -15.25 12.64
N CYS A 26 4.26 -14.03 12.51
CA CYS A 26 5.41 -13.54 13.30
C CYS A 26 5.10 -13.49 14.80
N LEU A 27 3.90 -13.03 15.19
CA LEU A 27 3.47 -13.04 16.60
C LEU A 27 3.45 -14.46 17.17
N ILE A 28 2.86 -15.41 16.44
CA ILE A 28 2.78 -16.82 16.87
C ILE A 28 4.18 -17.43 16.97
N SER A 29 5.02 -17.24 15.95
CA SER A 29 6.39 -17.74 15.91
C SER A 29 7.20 -17.22 17.12
N HIS A 30 7.16 -15.90 17.36
CA HIS A 30 7.83 -15.30 18.51
C HIS A 30 7.29 -15.86 19.85
N CYS A 31 5.99 -15.90 20.03
CA CYS A 31 5.37 -16.43 21.25
C CYS A 31 5.72 -17.90 21.50
N LYS A 32 5.73 -18.72 20.46
CA LYS A 32 6.11 -20.14 20.54
C LYS A 32 7.60 -20.35 20.91
N SER A 33 8.47 -19.37 20.69
CA SER A 33 9.86 -19.45 21.13
C SER A 33 10.04 -19.26 22.65
N ILE A 34 8.97 -18.88 23.38
CA ILE A 34 8.99 -18.57 24.80
C ILE A 34 8.29 -19.70 25.58
N ASP A 35 9.05 -20.49 26.34
CA ASP A 35 8.55 -21.65 27.09
C ASP A 35 7.39 -21.31 28.03
N GLN A 36 7.43 -20.17 28.71
CA GLN A 36 6.39 -19.74 29.64
C GLN A 36 5.06 -19.48 28.94
N VAL A 37 5.10 -18.94 27.69
CA VAL A 37 3.90 -18.75 26.86
C VAL A 37 3.36 -20.12 26.43
N ASN A 38 4.23 -21.03 25.96
CA ASN A 38 3.82 -22.37 25.55
C ASN A 38 3.21 -23.21 26.69
N GLN A 39 3.60 -22.96 27.92
CA GLN A 39 3.03 -23.64 29.11
C GLN A 39 1.60 -23.17 29.41
N ARG A 40 1.28 -21.89 29.15
CA ARG A 40 0.00 -21.25 29.51
C ARG A 40 -1.02 -21.22 28.38
N TYR A 41 -0.56 -21.20 27.11
CA TYR A 41 -1.39 -20.90 25.95
C TYR A 41 -1.28 -21.94 24.84
N HIS A 42 -2.35 -22.06 24.06
CA HIS A 42 -2.42 -22.82 22.83
C HIS A 42 -2.89 -21.88 21.71
N PHE A 43 -2.13 -21.81 20.61
CA PHE A 43 -2.50 -20.99 19.44
C PHE A 43 -3.25 -21.85 18.44
N HIS A 44 -4.45 -21.41 18.08
CA HIS A 44 -5.19 -21.93 16.93
C HIS A 44 -4.51 -21.53 15.62
N GLU A 45 -4.88 -22.19 14.51
CA GLU A 45 -4.53 -21.74 13.18
C GLU A 45 -5.03 -20.30 12.98
N PRO A 46 -4.18 -19.38 12.45
CA PRO A 46 -4.55 -17.97 12.28
C PRO A 46 -5.67 -17.81 11.24
N ILE A 47 -6.59 -16.88 11.50
CA ILE A 47 -7.64 -16.52 10.54
C ILE A 47 -7.20 -15.39 9.62
N TYR A 48 -7.51 -15.52 8.31
CA TYR A 48 -7.06 -14.56 7.28
C TYR A 48 -8.08 -14.33 6.16
N LYS A 49 -9.05 -15.23 5.99
CA LYS A 49 -10.07 -15.13 4.92
C LYS A 49 -11.16 -14.15 5.31
N HIS A 50 -11.56 -13.28 4.39
CA HIS A 50 -12.76 -12.47 4.55
C HIS A 50 -14.00 -13.31 4.25
N LYS A 51 -14.86 -13.49 5.25
CA LYS A 51 -16.13 -14.23 5.15
C LYS A 51 -17.11 -13.73 6.21
N PRO A 52 -18.40 -14.05 6.14
CA PRO A 52 -19.35 -13.68 7.19
C PRO A 52 -18.83 -14.08 8.57
N VAL A 53 -18.86 -13.18 9.55
CA VAL A 53 -18.28 -13.40 10.89
C VAL A 53 -18.88 -14.62 11.60
N THR A 54 -20.12 -14.97 11.27
CA THR A 54 -20.82 -16.17 11.78
C THR A 54 -20.18 -17.47 11.34
N GLU A 55 -19.46 -17.50 10.24
CA GLU A 55 -18.74 -18.71 9.79
C GLU A 55 -17.50 -19.04 10.64
N TYR A 56 -17.07 -18.10 11.47
CA TYR A 56 -16.04 -18.32 12.47
C TYR A 56 -16.56 -18.84 13.81
N HIS A 57 -17.89 -19.05 13.96
CA HIS A 57 -18.54 -19.41 15.22
C HIS A 57 -17.81 -20.53 15.98
N THR A 58 -17.54 -21.65 15.32
CA THR A 58 -16.95 -22.83 15.95
C THR A 58 -15.58 -22.57 16.58
N VAL A 59 -14.70 -21.87 15.87
CA VAL A 59 -13.38 -21.55 16.41
C VAL A 59 -13.46 -20.47 17.48
N LEU A 60 -14.32 -19.47 17.30
CA LEU A 60 -14.51 -18.39 18.27
C LEU A 60 -15.10 -18.89 19.60
N ALA A 61 -16.06 -19.82 19.55
CA ALA A 61 -16.63 -20.43 20.76
C ALA A 61 -15.60 -21.21 21.60
N ASN A 62 -14.49 -21.64 20.99
CA ASN A 62 -13.41 -22.34 21.65
C ASN A 62 -12.16 -21.46 21.89
N THR A 63 -12.30 -20.16 21.84
CA THR A 63 -11.23 -19.16 21.97
C THR A 63 -11.38 -18.41 23.28
N ASP A 64 -10.33 -18.28 24.07
CA ASP A 64 -10.28 -17.44 25.27
C ASP A 64 -9.79 -16.03 24.96
N ILE A 65 -8.88 -15.90 23.99
CA ILE A 65 -8.29 -14.61 23.57
C ILE A 65 -8.36 -14.50 22.04
N LEU A 66 -9.04 -13.48 21.56
CA LEU A 66 -9.08 -13.10 20.15
C LEU A 66 -8.17 -11.90 19.92
N GLY A 67 -7.08 -12.08 19.15
CA GLY A 67 -6.16 -11.01 18.76
C GLY A 67 -6.30 -10.65 17.29
N LEU A 68 -6.51 -9.38 16.97
CA LEU A 68 -6.70 -8.92 15.59
C LEU A 68 -5.71 -7.82 15.22
N THR A 69 -5.06 -7.98 14.06
CA THR A 69 -4.16 -6.97 13.52
C THR A 69 -4.96 -5.93 12.75
N CYS A 70 -4.93 -4.67 13.19
CA CYS A 70 -5.74 -3.59 12.67
C CYS A 70 -4.95 -2.75 11.65
N TYR A 71 -5.49 -2.69 10.44
CA TYR A 71 -5.08 -1.83 9.34
C TYR A 71 -6.28 -0.97 8.90
N VAL A 72 -6.03 0.11 8.18
CA VAL A 72 -7.09 0.99 7.67
C VAL A 72 -8.14 0.23 6.85
N TRP A 73 -7.73 -0.81 6.12
CA TRP A 73 -8.62 -1.58 5.24
C TRP A 73 -9.43 -2.69 5.94
N ASN A 74 -9.09 -3.10 7.17
CA ASN A 74 -9.80 -4.19 7.85
C ASN A 74 -10.43 -3.79 9.18
N GLN A 75 -10.27 -2.55 9.64
CA GLN A 75 -10.71 -2.10 10.95
C GLN A 75 -12.21 -2.37 11.21
N SER A 76 -13.06 -2.00 10.26
CA SER A 76 -14.52 -2.18 10.41
C SER A 76 -14.92 -3.66 10.48
N TYR A 77 -14.26 -4.52 9.70
CA TYR A 77 -14.49 -5.95 9.77
C TYR A 77 -13.99 -6.55 11.09
N ASN A 78 -12.84 -6.10 11.58
CA ASN A 78 -12.33 -6.50 12.88
C ASN A 78 -13.30 -6.10 14.00
N ASP A 79 -13.88 -4.89 13.92
CA ASP A 79 -14.87 -4.39 14.88
C ASP A 79 -16.14 -5.27 14.87
N GLU A 80 -16.63 -5.68 13.69
CA GLU A 80 -17.76 -6.60 13.55
C GLU A 80 -17.44 -8.00 14.12
N LEU A 81 -16.26 -8.55 13.79
CA LEU A 81 -15.83 -9.86 14.27
C LEU A 81 -15.66 -9.89 15.79
N ALA A 82 -15.07 -8.83 16.36
CA ALA A 82 -14.88 -8.71 17.81
C ALA A 82 -16.21 -8.56 18.55
N ALA A 83 -17.13 -7.75 18.03
CA ALA A 83 -18.47 -7.62 18.60
C ALA A 83 -19.24 -8.95 18.55
N TYR A 84 -19.14 -9.69 17.43
CA TYR A 84 -19.73 -11.02 17.32
C TYR A 84 -19.09 -11.99 18.32
N TYR A 85 -17.76 -12.00 18.44
CA TYR A 85 -17.06 -12.83 19.43
C TYR A 85 -17.56 -12.55 20.86
N LYS A 86 -17.68 -11.29 21.27
CA LYS A 86 -18.21 -10.91 22.58
C LYS A 86 -19.67 -11.35 22.79
N SER A 87 -20.48 -11.42 21.73
CA SER A 87 -21.86 -11.90 21.82
C SER A 87 -21.97 -13.38 22.14
N ILE A 88 -21.01 -14.19 21.71
CA ILE A 88 -21.00 -15.64 21.95
C ILE A 88 -20.09 -16.05 23.12
N ASN A 89 -19.09 -15.26 23.45
CA ASN A 89 -18.20 -15.44 24.59
C ASN A 89 -17.96 -14.12 25.33
N PRO A 90 -18.90 -13.68 26.20
CA PRO A 90 -18.76 -12.40 26.92
C PRO A 90 -17.54 -12.33 27.84
N ALA A 91 -17.04 -13.45 28.33
CA ALA A 91 -15.85 -13.54 29.19
C ALA A 91 -14.53 -13.59 28.38
N GLY A 92 -14.61 -13.83 27.09
CA GLY A 92 -13.45 -13.87 26.22
C GLY A 92 -12.77 -12.50 26.09
N ILE A 93 -11.49 -12.49 25.85
CA ILE A 93 -10.67 -11.27 25.78
C ILE A 93 -10.43 -10.90 24.30
N VAL A 94 -10.64 -9.63 23.94
CA VAL A 94 -10.32 -9.06 22.63
C VAL A 94 -9.10 -8.15 22.74
N VAL A 95 -8.09 -8.42 21.90
CA VAL A 95 -6.85 -7.64 21.84
C VAL A 95 -6.64 -7.12 20.42
N TYR A 96 -6.47 -5.80 20.27
CA TYR A 96 -6.10 -5.20 18.99
C TYR A 96 -4.60 -4.85 18.96
N GLY A 97 -4.00 -4.97 17.79
CA GLY A 97 -2.64 -4.53 17.50
C GLY A 97 -2.53 -4.02 16.07
N GLY A 98 -1.31 -3.67 15.65
CA GLY A 98 -1.04 -3.23 14.28
C GLY A 98 -1.10 -1.72 14.05
N PRO A 99 -0.88 -1.26 12.81
CA PRO A 99 -0.61 0.16 12.50
C PRO A 99 -1.75 1.14 12.83
N GLN A 100 -2.99 0.66 12.94
CA GLN A 100 -4.12 1.53 13.29
C GLN A 100 -4.28 1.75 14.80
N VAL A 101 -3.55 1.02 15.63
CA VAL A 101 -3.51 1.30 17.07
C VAL A 101 -2.56 2.48 17.32
N PRO A 102 -3.07 3.60 17.89
CA PRO A 102 -2.24 4.77 18.10
C PRO A 102 -1.12 4.53 19.11
N GLU A 103 0.09 5.00 18.81
CA GLU A 103 1.21 5.00 19.75
C GLU A 103 1.11 6.16 20.76
N ASN A 104 0.46 7.26 20.38
CA ASN A 104 0.17 8.36 21.28
C ASN A 104 -0.85 7.94 22.36
N GLN A 105 -0.52 8.14 23.63
CA GLN A 105 -1.31 7.68 24.77
C GLN A 105 -2.76 8.21 24.77
N LEU A 106 -2.95 9.51 24.51
CA LEU A 106 -4.30 10.11 24.51
C LEU A 106 -5.14 9.61 23.33
N ALA A 107 -4.53 9.52 22.15
CA ALA A 107 -5.17 8.97 20.97
C ALA A 107 -5.55 7.49 21.17
N LYS A 108 -4.68 6.72 21.83
CA LYS A 108 -4.92 5.31 22.17
C LYS A 108 -6.11 5.14 23.12
N ILE A 109 -6.19 5.96 24.18
CA ILE A 109 -7.35 5.94 25.08
C ILE A 109 -8.64 6.22 24.30
N SER A 110 -8.66 7.25 23.46
CA SER A 110 -9.82 7.56 22.63
C SER A 110 -10.14 6.46 21.60
N TYR A 111 -9.12 5.75 21.11
CA TYR A 111 -9.29 4.61 20.21
C TYR A 111 -9.96 3.43 20.93
N ASP A 112 -9.51 3.12 22.14
CA ASP A 112 -10.06 2.03 22.96
C ASP A 112 -11.47 2.34 23.43
N ASP A 113 -11.74 3.54 23.93
CA ASP A 113 -13.04 3.97 24.47
C ASP A 113 -14.20 3.93 23.44
N LYS A 114 -13.88 4.03 22.16
CA LYS A 114 -14.88 3.92 21.08
C LYS A 114 -15.39 2.49 20.85
N ARG A 115 -14.79 1.47 21.51
CA ARG A 115 -15.01 0.06 21.24
C ARG A 115 -15.35 -0.73 22.49
N SER A 116 -16.64 -0.81 22.81
CA SER A 116 -17.13 -1.52 24.00
C SER A 116 -16.79 -3.02 24.05
N TRP A 117 -16.42 -3.60 22.92
CA TRP A 117 -15.98 -5.01 22.80
C TRP A 117 -14.48 -5.20 22.99
N LEU A 118 -13.68 -4.14 22.99
CA LEU A 118 -12.23 -4.19 23.09
C LEU A 118 -11.81 -4.19 24.56
N ASP A 119 -11.02 -5.19 24.96
CA ASP A 119 -10.47 -5.25 26.32
C ASP A 119 -9.13 -4.53 26.43
N THR A 120 -8.31 -4.59 25.36
CA THR A 120 -7.03 -3.88 25.32
C THR A 120 -6.52 -3.73 23.89
N SER A 121 -5.63 -2.75 23.69
CA SER A 121 -4.89 -2.60 22.45
C SER A 121 -3.39 -2.49 22.72
N ILE A 122 -2.58 -2.98 21.78
CA ILE A 122 -1.10 -3.02 21.86
C ILE A 122 -0.56 -2.20 20.69
N ALA A 123 0.08 -1.07 21.02
CA ALA A 123 0.70 -0.18 20.04
C ALA A 123 2.17 -0.58 19.79
N GLY A 124 2.71 -0.16 18.64
CA GLY A 124 4.13 -0.35 18.29
C GLY A 124 4.47 -1.75 17.78
N LEU A 125 5.65 -2.25 18.15
CA LEU A 125 6.16 -3.56 17.74
C LEU A 125 5.44 -4.69 18.51
N GLY A 126 4.65 -5.46 17.79
CA GLY A 126 3.69 -6.39 18.38
C GLY A 126 4.30 -7.61 19.06
N GLU A 127 5.39 -8.18 18.54
CA GLU A 127 5.89 -9.50 18.97
C GLU A 127 6.28 -9.52 20.44
N ILE A 128 7.12 -8.57 20.84
CA ILE A 128 7.59 -8.45 22.23
C ILE A 128 6.43 -8.02 23.13
N ALA A 129 5.74 -6.94 22.77
CA ALA A 129 4.68 -6.39 23.61
C ALA A 129 3.51 -7.36 23.82
N PHE A 130 3.14 -8.16 22.79
CA PHE A 130 2.11 -9.18 22.93
C PHE A 130 2.55 -10.33 23.86
N SER A 131 3.79 -10.79 23.74
CA SER A 131 4.31 -11.83 24.64
C SER A 131 4.43 -11.35 26.08
N GLU A 132 4.86 -10.11 26.30
CA GLU A 132 4.91 -9.48 27.63
C GLU A 132 3.51 -9.36 28.23
N TRP A 133 2.52 -8.92 27.44
CA TRP A 133 1.13 -8.86 27.86
C TRP A 133 0.58 -10.24 28.29
N LEU A 134 0.85 -11.29 27.50
CA LEU A 134 0.46 -12.66 27.82
C LEU A 134 1.06 -13.17 29.14
N LEU A 135 2.22 -12.66 29.52
CA LEU A 135 2.95 -13.06 30.71
C LEU A 135 2.72 -12.12 31.92
N ASP A 136 1.83 -11.14 31.78
CA ASP A 136 1.56 -10.11 32.78
C ASP A 136 2.82 -9.30 33.15
N LEU A 137 3.72 -9.09 32.19
CA LEU A 137 4.94 -8.31 32.32
C LEU A 137 4.71 -6.85 31.90
N PRO A 138 5.45 -5.89 32.47
CA PRO A 138 5.45 -4.52 31.98
C PRO A 138 6.02 -4.46 30.57
N PHE A 139 5.43 -3.59 29.71
CA PHE A 139 5.94 -3.38 28.35
C PHE A 139 7.34 -2.80 28.40
N SER A 140 8.26 -3.46 27.71
CA SER A 140 9.64 -3.02 27.55
C SER A 140 9.81 -2.24 26.24
N ASN A 141 10.84 -1.37 26.20
CA ASN A 141 11.27 -0.72 24.95
C ASN A 141 12.26 -1.59 24.16
N SER A 142 12.19 -2.91 24.34
CA SER A 142 13.08 -3.85 23.68
C SER A 142 12.82 -3.90 22.18
N THR A 143 13.88 -4.03 21.40
CA THR A 143 13.81 -4.22 19.96
C THR A 143 13.95 -5.69 19.61
N LEU A 144 13.19 -6.15 18.64
CA LEU A 144 13.31 -7.51 18.14
C LEU A 144 14.67 -7.67 17.44
N THR A 145 15.51 -8.56 17.95
CA THR A 145 16.85 -8.82 17.40
C THR A 145 16.91 -10.10 16.57
N THR A 146 15.95 -10.99 16.76
CA THR A 146 15.82 -12.26 16.03
C THR A 146 14.60 -12.19 15.13
N MET A 147 14.77 -12.60 13.88
CA MET A 147 13.68 -12.67 12.92
C MET A 147 12.66 -13.73 13.37
N PRO A 148 11.34 -13.40 13.46
CA PRO A 148 10.31 -14.43 13.56
C PRO A 148 10.30 -15.27 12.28
N THR A 149 10.22 -16.60 12.43
CA THR A 149 10.36 -17.55 11.33
C THR A 149 9.09 -18.40 11.11
N PRO A 150 7.91 -17.79 10.86
CA PRO A 150 6.65 -18.52 10.81
C PRO A 150 6.60 -19.62 9.73
N TYR A 151 7.43 -19.53 8.70
CA TYR A 151 7.55 -20.55 7.66
C TYR A 151 8.33 -21.77 8.13
N THR A 152 9.47 -21.56 8.81
CA THR A 152 10.32 -22.65 9.33
C THR A 152 9.77 -23.27 10.60
N ASP A 153 9.00 -22.51 11.39
CA ASP A 153 8.39 -22.97 12.64
C ASP A 153 7.04 -23.70 12.42
N GLY A 154 6.65 -23.86 11.16
CA GLY A 154 5.44 -24.61 10.78
C GLY A 154 4.11 -23.90 11.11
N VAL A 155 4.11 -22.59 11.34
CA VAL A 155 2.88 -21.82 11.66
C VAL A 155 1.87 -21.89 10.51
N PHE A 156 2.35 -21.95 9.28
CA PHE A 156 1.52 -21.98 8.07
C PHE A 156 1.39 -23.36 7.42
N ASP A 157 1.97 -24.41 7.99
CA ASP A 157 2.00 -25.74 7.34
C ASP A 157 0.59 -26.28 7.04
N SER A 158 -0.37 -26.14 7.97
CA SER A 158 -1.75 -26.57 7.76
C SER A 158 -2.45 -25.79 6.65
N ILE A 159 -2.21 -24.46 6.59
CA ILE A 159 -2.78 -23.60 5.55
C ILE A 159 -2.19 -23.97 4.18
N LEU A 160 -0.87 -24.14 4.11
CA LEU A 160 -0.17 -24.49 2.87
C LEU A 160 -0.50 -25.92 2.40
N ALA A 161 -0.83 -26.82 3.33
CA ALA A 161 -1.26 -28.18 2.99
C ALA A 161 -2.63 -28.25 2.29
N THR A 162 -3.42 -27.17 2.28
CA THR A 162 -4.71 -27.13 1.55
C THR A 162 -4.56 -27.23 0.04
N GLY A 163 -3.37 -26.93 -0.50
CA GLY A 163 -3.10 -26.91 -1.94
C GLY A 163 -3.61 -25.66 -2.66
N GLU A 164 -4.28 -24.74 -1.95
CA GLU A 164 -4.63 -23.43 -2.52
C GLU A 164 -3.34 -22.66 -2.88
N LYS A 165 -3.43 -21.80 -3.91
CA LYS A 165 -2.30 -20.94 -4.31
C LYS A 165 -2.22 -19.72 -3.40
N PHE A 166 -1.02 -19.48 -2.87
CA PHE A 166 -0.77 -18.37 -1.94
C PHE A 166 0.29 -17.40 -2.45
N LYS A 167 0.10 -16.16 -2.07
CA LYS A 167 1.14 -15.13 -2.06
C LYS A 167 1.67 -15.02 -0.63
N VAL A 168 2.96 -14.84 -0.51
CA VAL A 168 3.64 -14.80 0.80
C VAL A 168 4.49 -13.55 0.91
N SER A 169 4.67 -13.12 2.15
CA SER A 169 5.51 -11.97 2.49
C SER A 169 6.55 -12.35 3.52
N PHE A 170 7.69 -11.66 3.49
CA PHE A 170 8.70 -11.73 4.55
C PHE A 170 9.49 -10.42 4.63
N GLU A 171 10.20 -10.23 5.74
CA GLU A 171 11.09 -9.10 5.98
C GLU A 171 12.53 -9.58 6.08
N THR A 172 13.50 -8.80 5.61
CA THR A 172 14.94 -9.03 5.81
C THR A 172 15.53 -8.07 6.84
N ASN A 173 14.82 -6.97 7.03
CA ASN A 173 15.09 -5.96 8.04
C ASN A 173 13.78 -5.24 8.39
N ARG A 174 13.76 -4.54 9.50
CA ARG A 174 12.59 -3.77 9.95
C ARG A 174 12.97 -2.35 10.27
N GLY A 175 12.05 -1.42 9.96
CA GLY A 175 12.20 0.00 10.18
C GLY A 175 12.71 0.77 8.97
N CYS A 176 12.65 2.09 9.07
CA CYS A 176 13.07 3.01 8.02
C CYS A 176 13.87 4.16 8.63
N PRO A 177 15.09 4.46 8.13
CA PRO A 177 15.88 5.55 8.68
C PRO A 177 15.37 6.95 8.26
N TYR A 178 14.28 7.01 7.50
CA TYR A 178 13.67 8.25 7.04
C TYR A 178 12.39 8.53 7.82
N SER A 179 12.11 9.81 8.06
CA SER A 179 10.96 10.32 8.80
C SER A 179 10.01 11.12 7.90
N CYS A 180 9.59 10.50 6.79
CA CYS A 180 8.62 11.14 5.90
C CYS A 180 7.28 11.33 6.63
N ALA A 181 6.76 12.56 6.71
CA ALA A 181 5.62 12.93 7.53
C ALA A 181 4.31 12.19 7.21
N PHE A 182 4.19 11.61 6.01
CA PHE A 182 3.02 10.84 5.57
C PHE A 182 3.15 9.32 5.79
N CYS A 183 4.30 8.84 6.33
CA CYS A 183 4.66 7.43 6.26
C CYS A 183 4.83 6.81 7.65
N ASP A 184 4.08 5.74 7.93
CA ASP A 184 4.15 5.01 9.19
C ASP A 184 5.39 4.07 9.30
N TRP A 185 6.06 3.73 8.19
CA TRP A 185 7.24 2.88 8.20
C TRP A 185 8.45 3.47 8.96
N GLY A 186 8.53 4.78 9.09
CA GLY A 186 9.54 5.50 9.87
C GLY A 186 9.02 6.08 11.18
N GLY A 187 7.82 5.66 11.62
CA GLY A 187 7.18 6.10 12.86
C GLY A 187 8.02 5.85 14.10
N GLN A 188 7.60 6.40 15.25
CA GLN A 188 8.40 6.45 16.49
C GLN A 188 9.03 5.11 16.88
N SER A 189 8.25 4.02 16.84
CA SER A 189 8.74 2.67 17.20
C SER A 189 9.58 2.01 16.09
N ARG A 190 9.57 2.52 14.86
CA ARG A 190 10.17 1.92 13.65
C ARG A 190 11.21 2.80 12.96
N SER A 191 11.64 3.90 13.58
CA SER A 191 12.62 4.85 13.03
C SER A 191 14.05 4.28 12.94
N LYS A 192 14.34 3.20 13.69
CA LYS A 192 15.64 2.55 13.68
C LYS A 192 15.63 1.32 12.79
N LEU A 193 16.54 1.28 11.81
CA LEU A 193 16.72 0.12 10.96
C LEU A 193 17.34 -1.04 11.77
N THR A 194 16.61 -2.13 11.92
CA THR A 194 17.06 -3.36 12.57
C THR A 194 17.23 -4.46 11.54
N LYS A 195 18.46 -4.96 11.39
CA LYS A 195 18.77 -6.09 10.51
C LYS A 195 18.42 -7.39 11.21
N PHE A 196 17.85 -8.32 10.47
CA PHE A 196 17.72 -9.69 10.92
C PHE A 196 19.00 -10.51 10.62
N ASN A 197 19.17 -11.62 11.32
CA ASN A 197 20.23 -12.55 11.03
C ASN A 197 20.05 -13.12 9.61
N VAL A 198 21.10 -13.05 8.81
CA VAL A 198 21.05 -13.47 7.41
C VAL A 198 20.80 -14.97 7.24
N ASP A 199 21.25 -15.81 8.19
CA ASP A 199 21.02 -17.27 8.14
C ASP A 199 19.54 -17.61 8.35
N ASP A 200 18.83 -16.85 9.22
CA ASP A 200 17.38 -16.98 9.41
C ASP A 200 16.63 -16.57 8.13
N VAL A 201 17.10 -15.49 7.46
CA VAL A 201 16.55 -15.03 6.18
C VAL A 201 16.73 -16.10 5.09
N TYR A 202 17.93 -16.68 4.98
CA TYR A 202 18.22 -17.74 3.98
C TYR A 202 17.39 -19.00 4.25
N SER A 203 17.26 -19.40 5.51
CA SER A 203 16.43 -20.54 5.91
C SER A 203 14.96 -20.31 5.57
N THR A 204 14.45 -19.11 5.80
CA THR A 204 13.08 -18.71 5.44
C THR A 204 12.87 -18.75 3.93
N ILE A 205 13.79 -18.20 3.13
CA ILE A 205 13.76 -18.25 1.67
C ILE A 205 13.73 -19.70 1.19
N ALA A 206 14.67 -20.53 1.65
CA ALA A 206 14.75 -21.92 1.25
C ALA A 206 13.45 -22.68 1.54
N LYS A 207 12.84 -22.43 2.70
CA LYS A 207 11.57 -23.04 3.10
C LYS A 207 10.39 -22.57 2.23
N ILE A 208 10.31 -21.28 1.91
CA ILE A 208 9.26 -20.73 1.02
C ILE A 208 9.31 -21.41 -0.35
N TYR A 209 10.49 -21.60 -0.94
CA TYR A 209 10.65 -22.24 -2.24
C TYR A 209 10.37 -23.77 -2.23
N ASP A 210 10.27 -24.42 -1.07
CA ASP A 210 9.82 -25.83 -0.97
C ASP A 210 8.33 -25.97 -1.28
N TYR A 211 7.51 -24.94 -1.10
CA TYR A 211 6.07 -25.01 -1.32
C TYR A 211 5.68 -24.66 -2.75
N LYS A 212 5.21 -25.66 -3.52
CA LYS A 212 4.83 -25.49 -4.94
C LYS A 212 3.54 -24.69 -5.15
N ASN A 213 2.77 -24.48 -4.12
CA ASN A 213 1.53 -23.68 -4.15
C ASN A 213 1.74 -22.21 -3.74
N ILE A 214 2.95 -21.79 -3.43
CA ILE A 214 3.31 -20.39 -3.35
C ILE A 214 3.60 -19.89 -4.76
N VAL A 215 2.98 -18.76 -5.16
CA VAL A 215 3.08 -18.21 -6.52
C VAL A 215 3.77 -16.84 -6.57
N GLU A 216 3.83 -16.15 -5.45
CA GLU A 216 4.46 -14.83 -5.34
C GLU A 216 5.13 -14.68 -3.98
N LEU A 217 6.31 -14.08 -3.98
CA LEU A 217 7.08 -13.73 -2.80
C LEU A 217 7.29 -12.23 -2.75
N GLU A 218 6.74 -11.57 -1.73
CA GLU A 218 6.90 -10.14 -1.52
C GLU A 218 7.86 -9.83 -0.37
N ILE A 219 8.84 -8.97 -0.64
CA ILE A 219 9.75 -8.42 0.36
C ILE A 219 9.09 -7.16 0.95
N LEU A 220 8.80 -7.18 2.25
CA LEU A 220 8.11 -6.08 2.95
C LEU A 220 9.04 -4.99 3.50
N ASP A 221 10.33 -5.08 3.27
CA ASP A 221 11.28 -4.07 3.73
C ASP A 221 10.90 -2.67 3.25
N ALA A 222 10.90 -1.70 4.16
CA ALA A 222 10.56 -0.31 3.82
C ALA A 222 11.49 0.33 2.78
N ASN A 223 12.72 -0.19 2.65
CA ASN A 223 13.75 0.27 1.70
C ASN A 223 14.67 -0.88 1.30
N PHE A 224 14.14 -1.89 0.62
CA PHE A 224 14.96 -2.98 0.10
C PHE A 224 16.06 -2.46 -0.82
N GLY A 225 17.28 -2.97 -0.66
CA GLY A 225 18.47 -2.50 -1.39
C GLY A 225 19.30 -1.45 -0.64
N ILE A 226 18.88 -1.00 0.56
CA ILE A 226 19.67 -0.07 1.36
C ILE A 226 20.88 -0.77 2.02
N LEU A 227 20.76 -2.05 2.33
CA LEU A 227 21.80 -2.84 2.97
C LEU A 227 22.62 -3.61 1.92
N LYS A 228 23.93 -3.80 2.21
CA LYS A 228 24.79 -4.59 1.31
C LYS A 228 24.32 -6.06 1.22
N GLN A 229 23.82 -6.61 2.33
CA GLN A 229 23.32 -7.99 2.40
C GLN A 229 22.14 -8.25 1.44
N ASP A 230 21.41 -7.22 1.01
CA ASP A 230 20.25 -7.35 0.12
C ASP A 230 20.65 -7.93 -1.25
N ILE A 231 21.92 -7.72 -1.68
CA ILE A 231 22.47 -8.33 -2.89
C ILE A 231 22.57 -9.85 -2.74
N ASP A 232 23.07 -10.31 -1.59
CA ASP A 232 23.24 -11.73 -1.29
C ASP A 232 21.89 -12.42 -1.06
N ILE A 233 20.92 -11.69 -0.48
CA ILE A 233 19.54 -12.16 -0.30
C ILE A 233 18.87 -12.39 -1.68
N VAL A 234 18.99 -11.45 -2.60
CA VAL A 234 18.47 -11.65 -3.98
C VAL A 234 19.15 -12.85 -4.64
N GLN A 235 20.47 -13.02 -4.46
CA GLN A 235 21.17 -14.18 -5.00
C GLN A 235 20.62 -15.48 -4.39
N ALA A 236 20.40 -15.53 -3.09
CA ALA A 236 19.80 -16.70 -2.43
C ALA A 236 18.41 -17.04 -2.97
N MET A 237 17.58 -16.03 -3.28
CA MET A 237 16.27 -16.25 -3.92
C MET A 237 16.42 -16.89 -5.29
N ILE A 238 17.32 -16.38 -6.13
CA ILE A 238 17.60 -16.90 -7.47
C ILE A 238 18.15 -18.35 -7.40
N ASP A 239 19.07 -18.60 -6.48
CA ASP A 239 19.69 -19.92 -6.32
C ASP A 239 18.64 -20.95 -5.87
N ASN A 240 17.75 -20.61 -4.94
CA ASN A 240 16.66 -21.48 -4.52
C ASN A 240 15.64 -21.70 -5.63
N GLN A 241 15.30 -20.67 -6.40
CA GLN A 241 14.42 -20.77 -7.57
C GLN A 241 14.95 -21.80 -8.57
N ASN A 242 16.22 -21.74 -8.90
CA ASN A 242 16.87 -22.66 -9.83
C ASN A 242 17.01 -24.08 -9.24
N LEU A 243 17.45 -24.18 -7.98
CA LEU A 243 17.64 -25.47 -7.31
C LEU A 243 16.34 -26.25 -7.11
N LYS A 244 15.25 -25.56 -6.79
CA LYS A 244 13.94 -26.17 -6.49
C LYS A 244 13.02 -26.26 -7.70
N ASP A 245 13.44 -25.73 -8.85
CA ASP A 245 12.59 -25.58 -10.04
C ASP A 245 11.21 -25.00 -9.70
N ASN A 246 11.22 -23.92 -8.91
CA ASN A 246 10.06 -23.23 -8.40
C ASN A 246 10.20 -21.73 -8.61
N TYR A 247 9.61 -21.23 -9.69
CA TYR A 247 9.74 -19.84 -10.16
C TYR A 247 8.64 -18.99 -9.57
N LEU A 248 8.98 -18.26 -8.50
CA LEU A 248 8.07 -17.34 -7.84
C LEU A 248 8.18 -15.95 -8.47
N ARG A 249 7.06 -15.27 -8.59
CA ARG A 249 7.10 -13.83 -8.84
C ARG A 249 7.69 -13.13 -7.62
N ILE A 250 8.77 -12.37 -7.82
CA ILE A 250 9.39 -11.57 -6.76
C ILE A 250 8.85 -10.15 -6.84
N SER A 251 8.26 -9.70 -5.75
CA SER A 251 7.82 -8.32 -5.59
C SER A 251 8.46 -7.68 -4.35
N TYR A 252 8.45 -6.35 -4.28
CA TYR A 252 8.99 -5.59 -3.14
C TYR A 252 8.15 -4.35 -2.92
N SER A 253 7.86 -4.06 -1.63
CA SER A 253 7.02 -2.92 -1.23
C SER A 253 7.72 -1.58 -1.38
N GLY A 254 9.04 -1.54 -1.23
CA GLY A 254 9.83 -0.31 -1.40
C GLY A 254 11.25 -0.59 -1.86
N ILE A 255 11.75 0.26 -2.74
CA ILE A 255 13.16 0.30 -3.15
C ILE A 255 13.88 1.41 -2.39
N ALA A 256 15.17 1.21 -2.14
CA ALA A 256 16.04 2.20 -1.48
C ALA A 256 15.87 3.62 -2.05
N LYS A 257 15.24 4.49 -1.25
CA LYS A 257 14.82 5.85 -1.66
C LYS A 257 15.98 6.77 -2.05
N ASN A 258 17.19 6.47 -1.60
CA ASN A 258 18.38 7.32 -1.80
C ASN A 258 19.36 6.77 -2.84
N GLY A 259 18.91 5.88 -3.72
CA GLY A 259 19.75 5.32 -4.77
C GLY A 259 21.02 4.71 -4.18
N SER A 260 20.88 3.70 -3.30
CA SER A 260 22.03 3.01 -2.76
C SER A 260 22.90 2.47 -3.89
N LYS A 261 24.21 2.32 -3.66
CA LYS A 261 25.12 1.73 -4.63
C LYS A 261 24.73 0.28 -4.99
N ASN A 262 23.94 -0.35 -4.15
CA ASN A 262 23.48 -1.73 -4.31
C ASN A 262 22.29 -1.82 -5.29
N LEU A 263 21.52 -0.74 -5.44
CA LEU A 263 20.27 -0.75 -6.21
C LEU A 263 20.43 -1.22 -7.66
N PRO A 264 21.37 -0.71 -8.45
CA PRO A 264 21.57 -1.20 -9.83
C PRO A 264 21.89 -2.69 -9.89
N VAL A 265 22.75 -3.19 -8.99
CA VAL A 265 23.13 -4.62 -8.94
C VAL A 265 21.93 -5.50 -8.57
N ILE A 266 21.11 -5.06 -7.62
CA ILE A 266 19.91 -5.78 -7.19
C ILE A 266 18.89 -5.83 -8.32
N LEU A 267 18.61 -4.69 -8.96
CA LEU A 267 17.66 -4.61 -10.06
C LEU A 267 18.09 -5.44 -11.27
N GLU A 268 19.38 -5.42 -11.61
CA GLU A 268 19.92 -6.27 -12.68
C GLU A 268 19.68 -7.75 -12.37
N LYS A 269 20.06 -8.21 -11.18
CA LYS A 269 19.81 -9.60 -10.76
C LYS A 269 18.33 -9.98 -10.81
N ILE A 270 17.44 -9.12 -10.29
CA ILE A 270 15.99 -9.37 -10.30
C ILE A 270 15.52 -9.44 -11.77
N PHE A 271 15.83 -8.44 -12.57
CA PHE A 271 15.34 -8.36 -13.94
C PHE A 271 15.87 -9.46 -14.87
N ASP A 272 17.09 -9.93 -14.65
CA ASP A 272 17.61 -11.06 -15.42
C ASP A 272 16.91 -12.39 -15.12
N ASN A 273 16.24 -12.48 -13.95
CA ASN A 273 15.62 -13.71 -13.47
C ASN A 273 14.08 -13.67 -13.39
N ILE A 274 13.44 -12.60 -13.86
CA ILE A 274 11.98 -12.52 -13.99
C ILE A 274 11.59 -12.33 -15.47
N PRO A 275 10.39 -12.78 -15.88
CA PRO A 275 9.86 -12.56 -17.23
C PRO A 275 9.87 -11.08 -17.61
N ILE A 276 10.10 -10.78 -18.89
CA ILE A 276 10.28 -9.40 -19.38
C ILE A 276 9.03 -8.54 -19.15
N ASP A 277 7.85 -9.12 -19.27
CA ASP A 277 6.54 -8.50 -19.04
C ASP A 277 6.27 -8.12 -17.56
N GLN A 278 7.06 -8.68 -16.63
CA GLN A 278 7.00 -8.37 -15.21
C GLN A 278 8.05 -7.36 -14.74
N ARG A 279 8.97 -6.99 -15.62
CA ARG A 279 10.06 -6.06 -15.31
C ARG A 279 9.53 -4.64 -15.27
N ASN A 280 9.81 -3.92 -14.20
CA ASN A 280 9.41 -2.52 -14.04
C ASN A 280 10.35 -1.82 -13.06
N LEU A 281 10.93 -0.69 -13.47
CA LEU A 281 11.68 0.18 -12.57
C LEU A 281 10.71 1.11 -11.84
N LYS A 282 10.38 0.79 -10.59
CA LYS A 282 9.48 1.59 -9.75
C LYS A 282 10.27 2.57 -8.90
N ILE A 283 9.90 3.85 -8.96
CA ILE A 283 10.56 4.94 -8.24
C ILE A 283 9.49 5.77 -7.50
N SER A 284 9.56 5.84 -6.18
CA SER A 284 8.58 6.56 -5.37
C SER A 284 9.09 7.98 -5.07
N PHE A 285 8.74 8.95 -5.91
CA PHE A 285 9.10 10.37 -5.71
C PHE A 285 8.16 11.09 -4.75
N GLN A 286 6.88 10.78 -4.79
CA GLN A 286 5.77 11.40 -4.07
C GLN A 286 5.42 12.80 -4.60
N THR A 287 6.40 13.68 -4.78
CA THR A 287 6.31 15.01 -5.40
C THR A 287 7.70 15.44 -5.90
N HIS A 288 7.73 16.44 -6.78
CA HIS A 288 8.96 17.14 -7.18
C HIS A 288 8.98 18.60 -6.72
N THR A 289 7.94 19.08 -6.04
CA THR A 289 7.84 20.44 -5.52
C THR A 289 8.74 20.60 -4.29
N PRO A 290 9.78 21.48 -4.32
CA PRO A 290 10.75 21.58 -3.22
C PRO A 290 10.12 21.95 -1.88
N GLU A 291 9.13 22.85 -1.87
CA GLU A 291 8.41 23.26 -0.66
C GLU A 291 7.64 22.07 -0.06
N VAL A 292 6.97 21.28 -0.90
CA VAL A 292 6.25 20.09 -0.46
C VAL A 292 7.20 19.04 0.09
N LEU A 293 8.34 18.81 -0.58
CA LEU A 293 9.39 17.91 -0.08
C LEU A 293 9.88 18.31 1.31
N ALA A 294 10.08 19.62 1.53
CA ALA A 294 10.44 20.15 2.85
C ALA A 294 9.34 19.90 3.88
N ASN A 295 8.08 20.20 3.54
CA ASN A 295 6.93 19.99 4.42
C ASN A 295 6.75 18.54 4.83
N ILE A 296 6.98 17.58 3.92
CA ILE A 296 6.85 16.15 4.20
C ILE A 296 8.14 15.51 4.71
N ASN A 297 9.14 16.30 5.05
CA ASN A 297 10.46 15.84 5.53
C ASN A 297 11.08 14.76 4.63
N ARG A 298 11.15 15.02 3.32
CA ARG A 298 11.62 14.06 2.33
C ARG A 298 12.67 14.63 1.40
N SER A 299 13.68 13.83 1.10
CA SER A 299 14.63 14.06 0.02
C SER A 299 14.46 12.97 -1.05
N ASN A 300 14.35 13.36 -2.31
CA ASN A 300 14.34 12.45 -3.43
C ASN A 300 15.78 12.10 -3.88
N ILE A 301 15.90 11.05 -4.69
CA ILE A 301 17.17 10.69 -5.32
C ILE A 301 17.59 11.85 -6.25
N ASP A 302 18.87 12.21 -6.20
CA ASP A 302 19.42 13.24 -7.09
C ASP A 302 19.30 12.81 -8.56
N ASN A 303 18.85 13.73 -9.41
CA ASN A 303 18.64 13.47 -10.82
C ASN A 303 19.90 13.06 -11.57
N SER A 304 21.06 13.56 -11.17
CA SER A 304 22.35 13.19 -11.78
C SER A 304 22.65 11.69 -11.64
N ARG A 305 22.09 11.05 -10.63
CA ARG A 305 22.21 9.59 -10.37
C ARG A 305 21.07 8.80 -11.01
N LEU A 306 19.88 9.39 -11.05
CA LEU A 306 18.67 8.70 -11.46
C LEU A 306 18.46 8.72 -12.97
N ALA A 307 18.71 9.85 -13.64
CA ALA A 307 18.49 9.98 -15.08
C ALA A 307 19.31 8.95 -15.91
N PRO A 308 20.59 8.70 -15.60
CA PRO A 308 21.34 7.63 -16.28
C PRO A 308 20.73 6.23 -16.07
N LEU A 309 20.24 5.94 -14.87
CA LEU A 309 19.59 4.67 -14.54
C LEU A 309 18.30 4.48 -15.34
N ILE A 310 17.45 5.49 -15.38
CA ILE A 310 16.21 5.47 -16.16
C ILE A 310 16.53 5.21 -17.65
N LEU A 311 17.50 5.95 -18.20
CA LEU A 311 17.91 5.79 -19.61
C LEU A 311 18.45 4.38 -19.88
N GLU A 312 19.24 3.81 -18.98
CA GLU A 312 19.77 2.46 -19.10
C GLU A 312 18.64 1.44 -19.19
N TYR A 313 17.65 1.51 -18.29
CA TYR A 313 16.53 0.55 -18.29
C TYR A 313 15.59 0.75 -19.48
N LYS A 314 15.39 1.97 -19.93
CA LYS A 314 14.67 2.23 -21.19
C LYS A 314 15.35 1.57 -22.39
N ASN A 315 16.68 1.65 -22.49
CA ASN A 315 17.45 0.99 -23.55
C ASN A 315 17.34 -0.55 -23.47
N LYS A 316 17.02 -1.11 -22.31
CA LYS A 316 16.72 -2.53 -22.10
C LYS A 316 15.23 -2.86 -22.29
N ASN A 317 14.41 -1.93 -22.77
CA ASN A 317 12.95 -2.04 -22.89
C ASN A 317 12.25 -2.40 -21.55
N ILE A 318 12.77 -1.90 -20.43
CA ILE A 318 12.16 -2.07 -19.12
C ILE A 318 11.35 -0.81 -18.80
N PRO A 319 10.04 -0.93 -18.61
CA PRO A 319 9.18 0.20 -18.27
C PRO A 319 9.58 0.86 -16.97
N THR A 320 9.35 2.16 -16.87
CA THR A 320 9.62 2.96 -15.68
C THR A 320 8.32 3.49 -15.09
N THR A 321 8.12 3.31 -13.79
CA THR A 321 6.95 3.80 -13.06
C THR A 321 7.36 4.75 -11.95
N SER A 322 6.70 5.90 -11.88
CA SER A 322 6.81 6.83 -10.75
C SER A 322 5.58 6.72 -9.85
N GLU A 323 5.80 6.74 -8.53
CA GLU A 323 4.73 6.81 -7.53
C GLU A 323 4.69 8.20 -6.93
N MET A 324 3.51 8.82 -6.98
CA MET A 324 3.25 10.19 -6.56
C MET A 324 2.07 10.23 -5.58
N ILE A 325 2.04 11.23 -4.69
CA ILE A 325 0.90 11.49 -3.81
C ILE A 325 0.31 12.86 -4.17
N ILE A 326 -0.96 12.87 -4.55
CA ILE A 326 -1.70 14.10 -4.85
C ILE A 326 -2.16 14.78 -3.56
N ALA A 327 -2.21 16.09 -3.57
CA ALA A 327 -2.75 16.92 -2.48
C ALA A 327 -1.95 16.84 -1.16
N LEU A 328 -0.64 16.74 -1.25
CA LEU A 328 0.25 16.92 -0.09
C LEU A 328 0.23 18.40 0.38
N PRO A 329 0.42 18.67 1.70
CA PRO A 329 0.50 20.03 2.21
C PRO A 329 1.63 20.86 1.57
N GLY A 330 1.29 22.02 1.02
CA GLY A 330 2.19 22.87 0.22
C GLY A 330 1.99 22.72 -1.29
N GLU A 331 1.29 21.66 -1.74
CA GLU A 331 0.99 21.48 -3.16
C GLU A 331 -0.11 22.45 -3.62
N THR A 332 -0.04 22.89 -4.86
CA THR A 332 -1.06 23.66 -5.58
C THR A 332 -1.39 22.96 -6.89
N ALA A 333 -2.50 23.31 -7.54
CA ALA A 333 -2.78 22.76 -8.86
C ALA A 333 -1.67 23.05 -9.88
N HIS A 334 -1.06 24.24 -9.78
CA HIS A 334 0.06 24.63 -10.65
C HIS A 334 1.32 23.77 -10.38
N SER A 335 1.73 23.60 -9.13
CA SER A 335 2.91 22.79 -8.80
C SER A 335 2.68 21.30 -9.08
N TRP A 336 1.46 20.81 -8.88
CA TRP A 336 1.08 19.45 -9.25
C TRP A 336 1.21 19.19 -10.75
N LEU A 337 0.71 20.11 -11.58
CA LEU A 337 0.86 19.98 -13.04
C LEU A 337 2.34 20.02 -13.46
N ARG A 338 3.16 20.86 -12.82
CA ARG A 338 4.62 20.86 -13.00
C ARG A 338 5.26 19.53 -12.61
N THR A 339 4.81 18.94 -11.55
CA THR A 339 5.27 17.63 -11.09
C THR A 339 4.96 16.52 -12.11
N LEU A 340 3.78 16.52 -12.70
CA LEU A 340 3.41 15.59 -13.77
C LEU A 340 4.27 15.80 -15.03
N ASP A 341 4.42 17.06 -15.46
CA ASP A 341 5.26 17.44 -16.60
C ASP A 341 6.72 17.01 -16.42
N TYR A 342 7.27 17.22 -15.22
CA TYR A 342 8.63 16.83 -14.89
C TYR A 342 8.88 15.32 -14.98
N ASN A 343 7.95 14.51 -14.49
CA ASN A 343 8.03 13.05 -14.63
C ASN A 343 8.08 12.63 -16.11
N PHE A 344 7.21 13.20 -16.91
CA PHE A 344 7.09 12.81 -18.32
C PHE A 344 8.24 13.34 -19.19
N HIS A 345 8.47 14.67 -19.18
CA HIS A 345 9.43 15.30 -20.09
C HIS A 345 10.87 15.30 -19.59
N THR A 346 11.07 15.53 -18.29
CA THR A 346 12.46 15.64 -17.77
C THR A 346 13.03 14.29 -17.43
N LEU A 347 12.27 13.43 -16.76
CA LEU A 347 12.73 12.10 -16.36
C LEU A 347 12.40 11.03 -17.41
N GLY A 348 11.45 11.30 -18.29
CA GLY A 348 11.02 10.34 -19.31
C GLY A 348 10.34 9.10 -18.73
N ILE A 349 9.62 9.24 -17.61
CA ILE A 349 8.88 8.15 -16.98
C ILE A 349 7.77 7.66 -17.90
N ASP A 350 7.60 6.35 -18.00
CA ASP A 350 6.60 5.75 -18.88
C ASP A 350 5.21 5.76 -18.27
N TYR A 351 5.11 5.57 -16.94
CA TYR A 351 3.85 5.49 -16.23
C TYR A 351 3.94 6.18 -14.85
N VAL A 352 2.96 7.01 -14.51
CA VAL A 352 2.86 7.66 -13.19
C VAL A 352 1.66 7.09 -12.44
N ARG A 353 1.93 6.45 -11.30
CA ARG A 353 0.91 6.05 -10.33
C ARG A 353 0.69 7.18 -9.34
N THR A 354 -0.54 7.56 -9.14
CA THR A 354 -0.90 8.61 -8.18
C THR A 354 -1.79 8.04 -7.10
N TYR A 355 -1.41 8.27 -5.86
CA TYR A 355 -2.18 7.94 -4.68
C TYR A 355 -2.77 9.19 -4.07
N PHE A 356 -3.99 9.11 -3.56
CA PHE A 356 -4.55 10.14 -2.70
C PHE A 356 -4.21 9.83 -1.24
N LEU A 357 -3.73 10.85 -0.51
CA LEU A 357 -3.34 10.71 0.89
C LEU A 357 -4.58 10.54 1.79
N HIS A 358 -4.59 9.48 2.59
CA HIS A 358 -5.43 9.38 3.79
C HIS A 358 -4.53 9.30 5.02
N LEU A 359 -4.99 9.88 6.13
CA LEU A 359 -4.23 9.89 7.37
C LEU A 359 -4.37 8.56 8.09
N VAL A 360 -3.25 8.01 8.52
CA VAL A 360 -3.21 6.85 9.41
C VAL A 360 -2.70 7.26 10.79
N ALA A 361 -2.92 6.44 11.80
CA ALA A 361 -2.84 6.84 13.21
C ALA A 361 -1.46 7.36 13.67
N ASN A 362 -0.37 6.85 13.10
CA ASN A 362 1.00 7.01 13.65
C ASN A 362 1.93 7.83 12.76
N ILE A 363 1.40 8.68 11.88
CA ILE A 363 2.18 9.57 11.02
C ILE A 363 2.22 10.99 11.58
N ASP A 364 3.29 11.73 11.27
CA ASP A 364 3.43 13.12 11.74
C ASP A 364 2.26 14.00 11.28
N MET A 365 1.75 13.79 10.06
CA MET A 365 0.60 14.53 9.51
C MET A 365 -0.70 14.35 10.30
N ALA A 366 -0.82 13.31 11.11
CA ALA A 366 -1.98 13.10 11.97
C ALA A 366 -1.85 13.83 13.33
N THR A 367 -0.68 14.42 13.64
CA THR A 367 -0.49 15.15 14.90
C THR A 367 -1.15 16.53 14.87
N PRO A 368 -1.71 16.99 15.98
CA PRO A 368 -2.30 18.34 16.06
C PRO A 368 -1.33 19.45 15.69
N GLU A 369 -0.06 19.33 16.07
CA GLU A 369 1.00 20.29 15.82
C GLU A 369 1.27 20.45 14.32
N TYR A 370 1.41 19.32 13.59
CA TYR A 370 1.60 19.33 12.15
C TYR A 370 0.36 19.90 11.43
N GLN A 371 -0.83 19.49 11.84
CA GLN A 371 -2.09 19.99 11.27
C GLN A 371 -2.24 21.50 11.47
N GLN A 372 -1.94 22.00 12.65
CA GLN A 372 -1.97 23.44 12.95
C GLN A 372 -0.94 24.21 12.08
N GLN A 373 0.29 23.71 11.98
CA GLN A 373 1.34 24.33 11.20
C GLN A 373 0.97 24.51 9.72
N HIS A 374 0.33 23.52 9.14
CA HIS A 374 -0.02 23.50 7.71
C HIS A 374 -1.49 23.88 7.43
N GLY A 375 -2.26 24.28 8.46
CA GLY A 375 -3.68 24.62 8.33
C GLY A 375 -4.52 23.47 7.81
N ILE A 376 -4.17 22.24 8.18
CA ILE A 376 -4.85 21.03 7.71
C ILE A 376 -6.23 20.92 8.37
N GLN A 377 -7.24 20.71 7.54
CA GLN A 377 -8.58 20.35 7.95
C GLN A 377 -8.90 18.97 7.40
N THR A 378 -9.31 18.08 8.31
CA THR A 378 -9.61 16.69 7.97
C THR A 378 -11.11 16.43 8.01
N LYS A 379 -11.52 15.41 7.27
CA LYS A 379 -12.86 14.82 7.41
C LYS A 379 -12.80 13.31 7.25
N THR A 380 -13.70 12.61 7.91
CA THR A 380 -13.85 11.17 7.73
C THR A 380 -14.83 10.91 6.59
N ILE A 381 -14.44 10.03 5.67
CA ILE A 381 -15.31 9.51 4.62
C ILE A 381 -15.47 8.00 4.78
N ALA A 382 -16.65 7.48 4.47
CA ALA A 382 -16.93 6.05 4.44
C ALA A 382 -16.98 5.53 3.00
N ILE A 383 -16.26 4.45 2.72
CA ILE A 383 -16.28 3.75 1.43
C ILE A 383 -16.58 2.28 1.69
N GLY A 384 -17.78 1.84 1.35
CA GLY A 384 -18.26 0.53 1.77
C GLY A 384 -18.29 0.46 3.31
N HIS A 385 -17.58 -0.52 3.87
CA HIS A 385 -17.44 -0.69 5.32
C HIS A 385 -16.18 -0.01 5.91
N GLN A 386 -15.40 0.70 5.10
CA GLN A 386 -14.14 1.31 5.53
C GLN A 386 -14.31 2.79 5.81
N GLN A 387 -13.58 3.30 6.78
CA GLN A 387 -13.50 4.72 7.09
C GLN A 387 -12.09 5.23 6.83
N PHE A 388 -12.01 6.37 6.14
CA PHE A 388 -10.75 7.04 5.83
C PHE A 388 -10.80 8.47 6.33
N GLU A 389 -9.77 8.88 7.04
CA GLU A 389 -9.56 10.29 7.36
C GLU A 389 -8.77 10.94 6.24
N ILE A 390 -9.33 11.95 5.60
CA ILE A 390 -8.73 12.64 4.46
C ILE A 390 -8.50 14.12 4.75
N ILE A 391 -7.50 14.70 4.10
CA ILE A 391 -7.28 16.15 4.10
C ILE A 391 -8.15 16.76 3.01
N HIS A 392 -9.11 17.60 3.38
CA HIS A 392 -9.97 18.26 2.41
C HIS A 392 -9.61 19.73 2.17
N ARG A 393 -8.75 20.30 3.03
CA ARG A 393 -8.25 21.67 2.93
C ARG A 393 -6.93 21.82 3.69
N CYS A 394 -6.06 22.71 3.23
CA CYS A 394 -4.90 23.17 3.97
C CYS A 394 -4.50 24.59 3.53
N ASN A 395 -3.39 25.13 4.04
CA ASN A 395 -2.95 26.49 3.69
C ASN A 395 -2.70 26.68 2.19
N SER A 396 -2.32 25.62 1.45
CA SER A 396 -1.94 25.73 0.03
C SER A 396 -3.08 25.42 -0.95
N TYR A 397 -4.16 24.79 -0.49
CA TYR A 397 -5.29 24.47 -1.35
C TYR A 397 -6.63 24.46 -0.60
N ASN A 398 -7.66 24.82 -1.35
CA ASN A 398 -9.08 24.66 -1.01
C ASN A 398 -9.73 23.64 -1.97
N GLN A 399 -11.06 23.54 -1.92
CA GLN A 399 -11.81 22.61 -2.77
C GLN A 399 -11.60 22.86 -4.29
N ASP A 400 -11.55 24.12 -4.71
CA ASP A 400 -11.36 24.45 -6.13
C ASP A 400 -9.96 24.08 -6.64
N GLU A 401 -8.95 24.26 -5.81
CA GLU A 401 -7.58 23.81 -6.09
C GLU A 401 -7.54 22.27 -6.19
N LEU A 402 -8.22 21.55 -5.28
CA LEU A 402 -8.31 20.09 -5.34
C LEU A 402 -9.00 19.63 -6.63
N VAL A 403 -10.12 20.25 -7.02
CA VAL A 403 -10.79 19.92 -8.28
C VAL A 403 -9.83 20.07 -9.46
N ARG A 404 -9.05 21.16 -9.52
CA ARG A 404 -8.04 21.35 -10.58
C ARG A 404 -6.92 20.32 -10.54
N MET A 405 -6.40 19.96 -9.35
CA MET A 405 -5.39 18.90 -9.23
C MET A 405 -5.93 17.57 -9.76
N PHE A 406 -7.19 17.24 -9.44
CA PHE A 406 -7.82 16.02 -9.92
C PHE A 406 -8.20 16.07 -11.41
N ASP A 407 -8.47 17.23 -11.98
CA ASP A 407 -8.59 17.41 -13.42
C ASP A 407 -7.28 17.07 -14.13
N TYR A 408 -6.16 17.62 -13.66
CA TYR A 408 -4.83 17.35 -14.24
C TYR A 408 -4.41 15.90 -14.04
N HIS A 409 -4.73 15.33 -12.87
CA HIS A 409 -4.54 13.91 -12.62
C HIS A 409 -5.37 13.07 -13.60
N TRP A 410 -6.66 13.42 -13.82
CA TRP A 410 -7.53 12.70 -14.74
C TRP A 410 -6.97 12.73 -16.17
N PHE A 411 -6.59 13.90 -16.67
CA PHE A 411 -6.00 14.07 -18.01
C PHE A 411 -4.77 13.16 -18.17
N TYR A 412 -3.85 13.29 -17.22
CA TYR A 412 -2.60 12.50 -17.26
C TYR A 412 -2.90 11.00 -17.18
N HIS A 413 -3.68 10.59 -16.20
CA HIS A 413 -3.92 9.18 -15.91
C HIS A 413 -4.78 8.50 -16.99
N THR A 414 -5.76 9.21 -17.53
CA THR A 414 -6.72 8.66 -18.50
C THR A 414 -6.22 8.75 -19.95
N LEU A 415 -5.53 9.83 -20.31
CA LEU A 415 -5.15 10.06 -21.70
C LEU A 415 -3.66 9.83 -21.98
N VAL A 416 -2.78 10.16 -21.03
CA VAL A 416 -1.33 10.03 -21.23
C VAL A 416 -0.84 8.64 -20.81
N ASN A 417 -1.12 8.20 -19.58
CA ASN A 417 -0.71 6.87 -19.10
C ASN A 417 -1.28 5.72 -19.95
N THR A 418 -2.47 5.90 -20.50
CA THR A 418 -3.09 4.92 -21.40
C THR A 418 -2.54 4.95 -22.81
N ASN A 419 -1.60 5.82 -23.11
CA ASN A 419 -1.06 6.10 -24.44
C ASN A 419 -2.07 6.68 -25.45
N LEU A 420 -3.29 7.08 -25.04
CA LEU A 420 -4.30 7.64 -25.95
C LEU A 420 -3.78 8.86 -26.72
N ILE A 421 -2.98 9.71 -26.06
CA ILE A 421 -2.39 10.91 -26.70
C ILE A 421 -0.89 11.06 -26.47
N LYS A 422 -0.23 10.10 -25.78
CA LYS A 422 1.16 10.24 -25.28
C LYS A 422 2.15 10.64 -26.37
N ASN A 423 2.05 10.00 -27.54
CA ASN A 423 2.98 10.25 -28.65
C ASN A 423 2.67 11.53 -29.43
N ASN A 424 1.52 12.17 -29.17
CA ASN A 424 1.01 13.31 -29.91
C ASN A 424 1.00 14.61 -29.10
N ILE A 425 1.54 14.59 -27.88
CA ILE A 425 1.72 15.76 -27.02
C ILE A 425 3.20 16.07 -26.85
N ASN A 426 3.55 17.36 -26.91
CA ASN A 426 4.92 17.82 -26.85
C ASN A 426 5.27 18.48 -25.50
N ASN A 427 4.27 18.91 -24.74
CA ASN A 427 4.44 19.60 -23.48
C ASN A 427 3.21 19.38 -22.61
N ILE A 428 3.30 18.46 -21.66
CA ILE A 428 2.14 18.04 -20.85
C ILE A 428 1.53 19.21 -20.08
N TYR A 429 2.33 20.14 -19.60
CA TYR A 429 1.85 21.32 -18.90
C TYR A 429 0.95 22.19 -19.80
N LYS A 430 1.45 22.57 -20.98
CA LYS A 430 0.70 23.40 -21.94
C LYS A 430 -0.48 22.65 -22.53
N ASP A 431 -0.29 21.40 -22.89
CA ASP A 431 -1.32 20.57 -23.50
C ASP A 431 -2.47 20.28 -22.55
N THR A 432 -2.18 20.05 -21.25
CA THR A 432 -3.22 19.90 -20.23
C THR A 432 -4.05 21.18 -20.09
N LEU A 433 -3.41 22.37 -20.02
CA LEU A 433 -4.13 23.64 -19.94
C LEU A 433 -4.98 23.89 -21.20
N ARG A 434 -4.45 23.58 -22.38
CA ARG A 434 -5.17 23.71 -23.65
C ARG A 434 -6.36 22.76 -23.71
N PHE A 435 -6.21 21.51 -23.26
CA PHE A 435 -7.29 20.53 -23.21
C PHE A 435 -8.49 21.07 -22.41
N PHE A 436 -8.24 21.55 -21.19
CA PHE A 436 -9.32 22.09 -20.35
C PHE A 436 -9.91 23.40 -20.89
N ALA A 437 -9.13 24.19 -21.64
CA ALA A 437 -9.66 25.38 -22.33
C ALA A 437 -10.56 25.04 -23.54
N GLN A 438 -10.36 23.89 -24.16
CA GLN A 438 -11.12 23.41 -25.33
C GLN A 438 -12.14 22.31 -24.97
N LEU A 439 -12.38 22.07 -23.70
CA LEU A 439 -13.21 20.94 -23.23
C LEU A 439 -14.66 21.02 -23.76
N ASP A 440 -15.17 22.23 -24.00
CA ASP A 440 -16.51 22.44 -24.56
C ASP A 440 -16.69 21.90 -25.98
N ASP A 441 -15.60 21.77 -26.72
CA ASP A 441 -15.56 21.21 -28.07
C ASP A 441 -15.47 19.66 -28.08
N MET A 442 -15.40 19.04 -26.91
CA MET A 442 -15.17 17.59 -26.70
C MET A 442 -16.27 16.98 -25.79
N PRO A 443 -17.50 16.80 -26.29
CA PRO A 443 -18.66 16.47 -25.44
C PRO A 443 -18.56 15.15 -24.70
N VAL A 444 -17.96 14.10 -25.28
CA VAL A 444 -17.78 12.81 -24.59
C VAL A 444 -16.76 12.94 -23.45
N LEU A 445 -15.59 13.50 -23.76
CA LEU A 445 -14.53 13.72 -22.77
C LEU A 445 -14.96 14.71 -21.70
N LYS A 446 -15.70 15.76 -22.07
CA LYS A 446 -16.30 16.70 -21.12
C LYS A 446 -17.23 16.00 -20.14
N SER A 447 -18.08 15.09 -20.59
CA SER A 447 -18.98 14.31 -19.73
C SER A 447 -18.20 13.50 -18.67
N LEU A 448 -17.08 12.89 -19.06
CA LEU A 448 -16.21 12.15 -18.16
C LEU A 448 -15.53 13.06 -17.12
N VAL A 449 -15.02 14.20 -17.58
CA VAL A 449 -14.40 15.21 -16.71
C VAL A 449 -15.40 15.77 -15.70
N GLU A 450 -16.61 16.14 -16.13
CA GLU A 450 -17.63 16.68 -15.23
C GLU A 450 -18.14 15.64 -14.22
N ARG A 451 -18.24 14.38 -14.62
CA ARG A 451 -18.50 13.27 -13.68
C ARG A 451 -17.40 13.18 -12.61
N ASN A 452 -16.15 13.29 -13.01
CA ASN A 452 -15.02 13.33 -12.09
C ASN A 452 -15.08 14.54 -11.15
N ARG A 453 -15.31 15.75 -11.68
CA ARG A 453 -15.43 16.98 -10.90
C ARG A 453 -16.56 16.90 -9.86
N SER A 454 -17.72 16.36 -10.28
CA SER A 454 -18.86 16.16 -9.38
C SER A 454 -18.51 15.24 -8.22
N LEU A 455 -17.80 14.16 -8.50
CA LEU A 455 -17.36 13.22 -7.46
C LEU A 455 -16.33 13.85 -6.54
N VAL A 456 -15.36 14.58 -7.06
CA VAL A 456 -14.35 15.31 -6.27
C VAL A 456 -15.02 16.35 -5.36
N ARG A 457 -15.92 17.17 -5.92
CA ARG A 457 -16.68 18.16 -5.12
C ARG A 457 -17.48 17.52 -4.01
N ASN A 458 -18.14 16.39 -4.28
CA ASN A 458 -18.89 15.67 -3.24
C ASN A 458 -17.95 15.15 -2.12
N ILE A 459 -16.85 14.50 -2.47
CA ILE A 459 -15.90 13.94 -1.49
C ILE A 459 -15.29 15.03 -0.61
N PHE A 460 -14.90 16.15 -1.20
CA PHE A 460 -14.18 17.23 -0.51
C PHE A 460 -15.06 18.41 -0.06
N SER A 461 -16.39 18.30 -0.20
CA SER A 461 -17.32 19.28 0.36
C SER A 461 -17.27 19.28 1.89
N ASP A 462 -17.77 20.34 2.52
CA ASP A 462 -17.94 20.40 3.97
C ASP A 462 -19.12 19.53 4.45
N GLU A 463 -19.98 19.08 3.54
CA GLU A 463 -21.14 18.23 3.84
C GLU A 463 -20.73 16.76 4.06
N PRO A 464 -21.48 16.01 4.88
CA PRO A 464 -21.27 14.58 5.05
C PRO A 464 -21.41 13.83 3.72
N VAL A 465 -20.43 13.00 3.38
CA VAL A 465 -20.49 12.17 2.17
C VAL A 465 -21.45 11.00 2.41
N THR A 466 -22.54 10.98 1.65
CA THR A 466 -23.50 9.86 1.69
C THR A 466 -23.05 8.78 0.69
N THR A 467 -22.56 7.67 1.19
CA THR A 467 -22.34 6.39 0.49
C THR A 467 -21.42 6.43 -0.73
N LEU A 468 -20.12 6.30 -0.50
CA LEU A 468 -19.17 5.93 -1.53
C LEU A 468 -19.11 4.39 -1.67
N THR A 469 -19.00 3.91 -2.89
CA THR A 469 -18.88 2.48 -3.19
C THR A 469 -17.41 2.05 -3.28
N ASN A 470 -17.13 0.74 -3.29
CA ASN A 470 -15.77 0.21 -3.50
C ASN A 470 -15.14 0.68 -4.82
N LYS A 471 -15.96 0.94 -5.87
CA LYS A 471 -15.49 1.57 -7.11
C LYS A 471 -14.92 2.97 -6.89
N HIS A 472 -15.48 3.75 -5.95
CA HIS A 472 -14.93 5.04 -5.56
C HIS A 472 -13.60 4.89 -4.82
N HIS A 473 -13.43 3.84 -4.01
CA HIS A 473 -12.15 3.55 -3.37
C HIS A 473 -11.04 3.32 -4.42
N GLN A 474 -11.28 2.45 -5.37
CA GLN A 474 -10.32 2.20 -6.46
C GLN A 474 -9.97 3.48 -7.23
N ARG A 475 -10.95 4.37 -7.40
CA ARG A 475 -10.79 5.62 -8.14
C ARG A 475 -9.90 6.65 -7.42
N PHE A 476 -9.93 6.71 -6.08
CA PHE A 476 -9.25 7.74 -5.31
C PHE A 476 -8.04 7.25 -4.55
N PHE A 477 -8.08 6.06 -4.00
CA PHE A 477 -7.05 5.55 -3.10
C PHE A 477 -6.14 4.50 -3.72
N SER A 478 -6.57 3.86 -4.79
CA SER A 478 -5.71 2.95 -5.53
C SER A 478 -5.15 3.63 -6.77
N ALA A 479 -3.92 3.27 -7.11
CA ALA A 479 -3.29 3.71 -8.36
C ALA A 479 -3.85 2.97 -9.58
N SER A 480 -4.90 2.18 -9.43
CA SER A 480 -5.55 1.47 -10.52
C SER A 480 -6.27 2.44 -11.45
N MET A 481 -6.26 2.12 -12.71
CA MET A 481 -6.92 2.91 -13.75
C MET A 481 -8.43 3.01 -13.49
N ARG A 482 -9.02 4.11 -13.93
CA ARG A 482 -10.46 4.33 -13.90
C ARG A 482 -11.13 3.47 -14.94
N THR A 483 -11.32 2.20 -14.63
CA THR A 483 -11.94 1.20 -15.51
C THR A 483 -13.24 1.71 -16.15
N ASP A 484 -14.06 2.41 -15.36
CA ASP A 484 -15.34 2.96 -15.85
C ASP A 484 -15.16 4.04 -16.93
N ASP A 485 -14.11 4.88 -16.81
CA ASP A 485 -13.83 5.91 -17.83
C ASP A 485 -13.27 5.26 -19.10
N ILE A 486 -12.44 4.24 -18.97
CA ILE A 486 -11.93 3.47 -20.12
C ILE A 486 -13.06 2.72 -20.83
N VAL A 487 -13.99 2.10 -20.10
CA VAL A 487 -15.16 1.45 -20.70
C VAL A 487 -15.96 2.46 -21.52
N VAL A 488 -16.26 3.65 -20.97
CA VAL A 488 -17.00 4.70 -21.72
C VAL A 488 -16.22 5.17 -22.95
N ILE A 489 -14.88 5.31 -22.84
CA ILE A 489 -14.03 5.66 -23.99
C ILE A 489 -14.12 4.59 -25.08
N LEU A 490 -14.05 3.32 -24.72
CA LEU A 490 -14.13 2.20 -25.66
C LEU A 490 -15.53 2.08 -26.29
N GLU A 491 -16.60 2.28 -25.52
CA GLU A 491 -17.98 2.28 -26.03
C GLU A 491 -18.25 3.44 -27.01
N ASN A 492 -17.51 4.55 -26.89
CA ASN A 492 -17.64 5.75 -27.74
C ASN A 492 -16.39 6.00 -28.58
N GLN A 493 -15.63 4.97 -28.91
CA GLN A 493 -14.28 5.08 -29.47
C GLN A 493 -14.18 5.97 -30.73
N ILE A 494 -15.20 5.97 -31.61
CA ILE A 494 -15.20 6.82 -32.82
C ILE A 494 -15.24 8.29 -32.41
N ALA A 495 -16.23 8.68 -31.60
CA ALA A 495 -16.37 10.07 -31.15
C ALA A 495 -15.18 10.54 -30.35
N VAL A 496 -14.62 9.69 -29.46
CA VAL A 496 -13.42 10.00 -28.69
C VAL A 496 -12.21 10.16 -29.60
N ALA A 497 -12.06 9.32 -30.62
CA ALA A 497 -10.97 9.44 -31.59
C ALA A 497 -11.08 10.74 -32.41
N GLU A 498 -12.29 11.16 -32.78
CA GLU A 498 -12.55 12.44 -33.46
C GLU A 498 -12.20 13.62 -32.52
N GLU A 499 -12.69 13.61 -31.28
CA GLU A 499 -12.40 14.65 -30.28
C GLU A 499 -10.90 14.78 -30.01
N LEU A 500 -10.21 13.65 -29.79
CA LEU A 500 -8.76 13.64 -29.54
C LEU A 500 -7.96 13.97 -30.80
N SER A 501 -8.37 13.54 -31.99
CA SER A 501 -7.72 13.89 -33.27
C SER A 501 -7.77 15.39 -33.53
N ALA A 502 -8.89 16.01 -33.24
CA ALA A 502 -9.04 17.47 -33.32
C ALA A 502 -8.14 18.18 -32.30
N PHE A 503 -8.07 17.66 -31.08
CA PHE A 503 -7.22 18.21 -30.02
C PHE A 503 -5.72 18.11 -30.36
N VAL A 504 -5.23 16.93 -30.79
CA VAL A 504 -3.80 16.74 -31.12
C VAL A 504 -3.45 17.21 -32.53
N GLN A 505 -4.44 17.59 -33.33
CA GLN A 505 -4.29 18.02 -34.73
C GLN A 505 -3.63 16.96 -35.65
N GLN A 506 -3.88 15.68 -35.35
CA GLN A 506 -3.41 14.53 -36.09
C GLN A 506 -4.45 13.42 -36.06
N PRO A 507 -4.63 12.62 -37.13
CA PRO A 507 -5.54 11.48 -37.11
C PRO A 507 -5.11 10.45 -36.04
N LEU A 508 -6.07 10.01 -35.21
CA LEU A 508 -5.91 8.87 -34.33
C LEU A 508 -6.73 7.70 -34.86
N GLU A 509 -6.13 6.52 -34.95
CA GLU A 509 -6.82 5.32 -35.43
C GLU A 509 -7.68 4.71 -34.32
N VAL A 510 -8.91 4.32 -34.69
CA VAL A 510 -9.89 3.75 -33.74
C VAL A 510 -9.46 2.37 -33.24
N GLU A 511 -8.84 1.57 -34.09
CA GLU A 511 -8.33 0.23 -33.74
C GLU A 511 -7.30 0.27 -32.60
N TRP A 512 -6.54 1.35 -32.53
CA TRP A 512 -5.56 1.55 -31.45
C TRP A 512 -6.19 1.70 -30.06
N LEU A 513 -7.44 2.17 -29.96
CA LEU A 513 -8.16 2.27 -28.68
C LEU A 513 -8.57 0.88 -28.16
N SER A 514 -8.88 -0.08 -29.06
CA SER A 514 -9.27 -1.45 -28.69
C SER A 514 -8.08 -2.34 -28.36
N ASP A 515 -6.93 -2.09 -28.97
CA ASP A 515 -5.72 -2.91 -28.82
C ASP A 515 -4.78 -2.42 -27.71
N ASN A 516 -5.19 -1.41 -26.94
CA ASN A 516 -4.38 -0.90 -25.83
C ASN A 516 -4.24 -1.99 -24.74
N PRO A 517 -3.00 -2.41 -24.39
CA PRO A 517 -2.77 -3.48 -23.41
C PRO A 517 -3.34 -3.17 -22.02
N LEU A 518 -3.65 -1.90 -21.74
CA LEU A 518 -4.32 -1.48 -20.50
C LEU A 518 -5.84 -1.71 -20.52
N SER A 519 -6.45 -1.97 -21.70
CA SER A 519 -7.84 -2.44 -21.78
C SER A 519 -7.99 -3.88 -21.29
N ALA A 520 -6.92 -4.68 -21.32
CA ALA A 520 -6.88 -6.04 -20.78
C ALA A 520 -6.79 -6.07 -19.24
N ASP A 521 -6.14 -5.08 -18.62
CA ASP A 521 -6.08 -4.93 -17.15
C ASP A 521 -7.43 -4.46 -16.55
N ALA A 522 -8.33 -3.93 -17.37
CA ALA A 522 -9.70 -3.58 -16.97
C ALA A 522 -10.55 -4.81 -16.58
N THR A 523 -10.09 -6.02 -16.92
CA THR A 523 -10.77 -7.30 -16.60
C THR A 523 -10.18 -8.02 -15.40
N ILE A 524 -9.11 -7.50 -14.77
CA ILE A 524 -8.49 -8.07 -13.57
C ILE A 524 -8.90 -7.23 -12.35
N THR A 525 -10.11 -7.46 -11.88
CA THR A 525 -10.60 -7.06 -10.54
C THR A 525 -10.25 -8.08 -9.50
#